data_97a939f3532458bbffe37748a5155791
#
_entry.id   97a939f3532458bbffe37748a5155791
#
_cell.length_a   1.000
_cell.length_b   1.000
_cell.length_c   1.000
_cell.angle_alpha   90.00
_cell.angle_beta   90.00
_cell.angle_gamma   90.00
#
_symmetry.space_group_name_H-M   'P 1'
#
loop_
_entity.id
_entity.type
_entity.pdbx_description
1 polymer ?
#
loop_
_entity_poly.entity_id
_entity_poly.type
_entity_poly.pdbx_seq_one_letter_code
_entity_poly.pdbx_strand_id
1 'polypeptide(L)'
;MPANELSLSGTQLAGYWWRVLGLIADVILIGLIISLPLNSANLNSYLTSYIEVAVVFAYGAICLARFKGQTIGMRLVRTRCVDAVTHVQMSVAQIIRRTGLHSLLILIAASYHYTLYVNPTAHEKILNDHNYEIAFLFAVPLVIDLLWPIWDKRKQTLHDKFANTLLVRTSKY
;
A
#
# COMPACT_ATOMS: atom_id res chain seq x y z
N MET A 1 -22.19 25.46 11.75
CA MET A 1 -21.14 26.20 11.01
C MET A 1 -20.42 25.20 10.15
N PRO A 2 -20.31 25.38 8.83
CA PRO A 2 -19.55 24.48 8.00
C PRO A 2 -18.09 24.57 8.45
N ALA A 3 -17.51 23.43 8.80
CA ALA A 3 -16.11 23.32 9.19
C ALA A 3 -15.25 23.81 8.03
N ASN A 4 -14.58 24.91 8.28
CA ASN A 4 -13.56 25.55 7.49
C ASN A 4 -13.03 24.72 6.33
N GLU A 5 -13.41 25.09 5.14
CA GLU A 5 -12.56 25.07 3.98
C GLU A 5 -11.38 26.01 4.25
N LEU A 6 -10.56 25.66 5.24
CA LEU A 6 -9.27 26.29 5.45
C LEU A 6 -8.53 26.06 4.14
N SER A 7 -8.51 27.13 3.37
CA SER A 7 -7.83 27.23 2.10
C SER A 7 -6.51 26.51 2.19
N LEU A 8 -6.42 25.44 1.44
CA LEU A 8 -5.18 24.80 1.03
C LEU A 8 -4.43 25.78 0.10
N SER A 9 -4.21 27.01 0.58
CA SER A 9 -3.48 28.01 -0.16
C SER A 9 -2.06 27.48 -0.39
N GLY A 10 -1.89 26.78 -1.51
CA GLY A 10 -0.64 26.24 -1.98
C GLY A 10 -0.48 24.72 -1.97
N THR A 11 -1.29 23.91 -1.27
CA THR A 11 -1.19 22.45 -1.30
C THR A 11 -2.27 21.82 -2.20
N GLN A 12 -1.86 21.35 -3.37
CA GLN A 12 -2.77 20.63 -4.26
C GLN A 12 -2.89 19.18 -3.83
N LEU A 13 -4.11 18.63 -3.81
CA LEU A 13 -4.32 17.19 -3.63
C LEU A 13 -3.65 16.43 -4.78
N ALA A 14 -2.99 15.32 -4.45
CA ALA A 14 -2.43 14.46 -5.47
C ALA A 14 -3.55 13.71 -6.18
N GLY A 15 -3.68 13.91 -7.49
CA GLY A 15 -4.62 13.18 -8.31
C GLY A 15 -4.26 11.68 -8.40
N TYR A 16 -5.22 10.88 -8.90
CA TYR A 16 -5.10 9.43 -9.04
C TYR A 16 -3.80 8.97 -9.72
N TRP A 17 -3.44 9.56 -10.85
CA TRP A 17 -2.26 9.15 -11.62
C TRP A 17 -0.94 9.32 -10.87
N TRP A 18 -0.81 10.35 -10.04
CA TRP A 18 0.39 10.54 -9.21
C TRP A 18 0.55 9.44 -8.16
N ARG A 19 -0.57 8.90 -7.66
CA ARG A 19 -0.57 7.74 -6.75
C ARG A 19 -0.10 6.49 -7.47
N VAL A 20 -0.66 6.22 -8.65
CA VAL A 20 -0.31 5.06 -9.47
C VAL A 20 1.16 5.08 -9.86
N LEU A 21 1.67 6.22 -10.34
CA LEU A 21 3.08 6.36 -10.71
C LEU A 21 4.01 6.18 -9.51
N GLY A 22 3.68 6.73 -8.35
CA GLY A 22 4.44 6.54 -7.12
C GLY A 22 4.45 5.07 -6.67
N LEU A 23 3.30 4.40 -6.73
CA LEU A 23 3.17 2.97 -6.42
C LEU A 23 4.00 2.12 -7.38
N ILE A 24 3.92 2.36 -8.69
CA ILE A 24 4.72 1.63 -9.69
C ILE A 24 6.21 1.78 -9.40
N ALA A 25 6.67 2.99 -9.09
CA ALA A 25 8.07 3.23 -8.75
C ALA A 25 8.50 2.47 -7.49
N ASP A 26 7.65 2.45 -6.45
CA ASP A 26 7.92 1.68 -5.22
C ASP A 26 7.94 0.16 -5.49
N VAL A 27 6.98 -0.35 -6.27
CA VAL A 27 6.92 -1.78 -6.64
C VAL A 27 8.15 -2.22 -7.44
N ILE A 28 8.57 -1.43 -8.42
CA ILE A 28 9.80 -1.71 -9.18
C ILE A 28 11.02 -1.71 -8.25
N LEU A 29 11.14 -0.73 -7.37
CA LEU A 29 12.26 -0.64 -6.43
C LEU A 29 12.32 -1.85 -5.50
N ILE A 30 11.19 -2.21 -4.89
CA ILE A 30 11.09 -3.35 -3.98
C ILE A 30 11.35 -4.65 -4.74
N GLY A 31 10.77 -4.82 -5.93
CA GLY A 31 10.99 -5.99 -6.78
C GLY A 31 12.47 -6.20 -7.11
N LEU A 32 13.16 -5.15 -7.54
CA LEU A 32 14.58 -5.23 -7.93
C LEU A 32 15.52 -5.47 -6.74
N ILE A 33 15.27 -4.82 -5.61
CA ILE A 33 16.21 -4.83 -4.48
C ILE A 33 15.95 -6.00 -3.54
N ILE A 34 14.72 -6.48 -3.45
CA ILE A 34 14.30 -7.44 -2.43
C ILE A 34 13.82 -8.75 -3.05
N SER A 35 12.81 -8.70 -3.92
CA SER A 35 12.18 -9.93 -4.43
C SER A 35 13.13 -10.73 -5.32
N LEU A 36 13.95 -10.09 -6.17
CA LEU A 36 14.92 -10.79 -7.00
C LEU A 36 16.00 -11.52 -6.17
N PRO A 37 16.69 -10.88 -5.20
CA PRO A 37 17.66 -11.56 -4.35
C PRO A 37 17.05 -12.67 -3.50
N LEU A 38 15.85 -12.46 -2.94
CA LEU A 38 15.17 -13.47 -2.12
C LEU A 38 14.81 -14.71 -2.94
N ASN A 39 14.30 -14.53 -4.16
CA ASN A 39 13.95 -15.64 -5.04
C ASN A 39 15.20 -16.42 -5.50
N SER A 40 16.34 -15.75 -5.66
CA SER A 40 17.61 -16.41 -6.03
C SER A 40 18.26 -17.17 -4.87
N ALA A 41 17.86 -16.90 -3.62
CA ALA A 41 18.43 -17.53 -2.43
C ALA A 41 17.94 -18.96 -2.16
N ASN A 42 17.10 -19.53 -3.03
CA ASN A 42 16.50 -20.86 -2.88
C ASN A 42 15.83 -21.11 -1.52
N LEU A 43 15.32 -20.05 -0.91
CA LEU A 43 14.56 -20.16 0.33
C LEU A 43 13.20 -20.83 0.05
N ASN A 44 12.65 -21.46 1.09
CA ASN A 44 11.29 -21.96 1.02
C ASN A 44 10.34 -20.82 0.63
N SER A 45 9.50 -21.04 -0.38
CA SER A 45 8.62 -20.05 -0.99
C SER A 45 7.71 -19.32 0.03
N TYR A 46 7.36 -19.97 1.13
CA TYR A 46 6.58 -19.35 2.20
C TYR A 46 7.39 -18.36 3.02
N LEU A 47 8.59 -18.81 3.42
CA LEU A 47 9.50 -17.95 4.17
C LEU A 47 9.80 -16.69 3.36
N THR A 48 9.98 -16.84 2.05
CA THR A 48 10.14 -15.74 1.11
C THR A 48 8.93 -14.79 1.16
N SER A 49 7.71 -15.31 1.06
CA SER A 49 6.49 -14.48 1.08
C SER A 49 6.32 -13.71 2.41
N TYR A 50 6.55 -14.36 3.55
CA TYR A 50 6.48 -13.65 4.84
C TYR A 50 7.56 -12.60 5.00
N ILE A 51 8.79 -12.88 4.53
CA ILE A 51 9.88 -11.89 4.53
C ILE A 51 9.50 -10.71 3.64
N GLU A 52 8.96 -10.94 2.45
CA GLU A 52 8.51 -9.88 1.54
C GLU A 52 7.46 -8.99 2.19
N VAL A 53 6.45 -9.55 2.84
CA VAL A 53 5.42 -8.78 3.55
C VAL A 53 6.03 -7.94 4.66
N ALA A 54 6.92 -8.53 5.48
CA ALA A 54 7.60 -7.83 6.56
C ALA A 54 8.46 -6.67 6.04
N VAL A 55 9.15 -6.88 4.92
CA VAL A 55 10.00 -5.87 4.30
C VAL A 55 9.16 -4.75 3.67
N VAL A 56 8.08 -5.07 2.98
CA VAL A 56 7.16 -4.07 2.42
C VAL A 56 6.58 -3.18 3.53
N PHE A 57 6.16 -3.80 4.64
CA PHE A 57 5.69 -3.06 5.81
C PHE A 57 6.78 -2.15 6.39
N ALA A 58 7.97 -2.71 6.64
CA ALA A 58 9.10 -1.97 7.20
C ALA A 58 9.54 -0.83 6.27
N TYR A 59 9.63 -1.08 4.96
CA TYR A 59 9.93 -0.06 3.96
C TYR A 59 8.93 1.10 4.04
N GLY A 60 7.63 0.80 3.97
CA GLY A 60 6.59 1.82 4.04
C GLY A 60 6.65 2.63 5.35
N ALA A 61 6.73 1.95 6.50
CA ALA A 61 6.76 2.59 7.80
C ALA A 61 8.02 3.45 8.02
N ILE A 62 9.19 2.92 7.69
CA ILE A 62 10.48 3.63 7.84
C ILE A 62 10.53 4.83 6.90
N CYS A 63 10.18 4.66 5.63
CA CYS A 63 10.19 5.74 4.66
C CYS A 63 9.23 6.87 5.06
N LEU A 64 8.00 6.57 5.42
CA LEU A 64 7.02 7.55 5.84
C LEU A 64 7.45 8.31 7.12
N ALA A 65 8.11 7.61 8.05
CA ALA A 65 8.62 8.23 9.26
C ALA A 65 9.84 9.11 9.00
N ARG A 66 10.83 8.62 8.24
CA ARG A 66 12.13 9.29 8.03
C ARG A 66 12.06 10.39 6.97
N PHE A 67 11.25 10.23 5.94
CA PHE A 67 11.16 11.14 4.79
C PHE A 67 9.92 12.03 4.82
N LYS A 68 9.48 12.45 6.01
CA LYS A 68 8.38 13.42 6.19
C LYS A 68 7.11 13.04 5.44
N GLY A 69 6.72 11.76 5.52
CA GLY A 69 5.50 11.25 4.89
C GLY A 69 5.66 10.84 3.42
N GLN A 70 6.86 10.50 2.98
CA GLN A 70 7.12 10.09 1.60
C GLN A 70 7.80 8.71 1.56
N THR A 71 7.37 7.85 0.62
CA THR A 71 8.17 6.73 0.13
C THR A 71 9.14 7.22 -0.94
N ILE A 72 10.04 6.36 -1.41
CA ILE A 72 10.97 6.73 -2.50
C ILE A 72 10.17 7.02 -3.78
N GLY A 73 9.18 6.18 -4.12
CA GLY A 73 8.31 6.43 -5.26
C GLY A 73 7.51 7.73 -5.14
N MET A 74 6.97 8.02 -3.95
CA MET A 74 6.29 9.30 -3.71
C MET A 74 7.22 10.51 -3.88
N ARG A 75 8.49 10.40 -3.50
CA ARG A 75 9.49 11.47 -3.72
C ARG A 75 9.75 11.71 -5.19
N LEU A 76 9.86 10.64 -6.00
CA LEU A 76 10.05 10.75 -7.44
C LEU A 76 8.91 11.50 -8.11
N VAL A 77 7.68 11.24 -7.72
CA VAL A 77 6.49 11.90 -8.27
C VAL A 77 6.08 13.17 -7.51
N ARG A 78 6.89 13.63 -6.55
CA ARG A 78 6.66 14.85 -5.77
C ARG A 78 5.32 14.86 -5.06
N THR A 79 5.02 13.77 -4.36
CA THR A 79 3.86 13.66 -3.48
C THR A 79 4.29 13.34 -2.06
N ARG A 80 3.46 13.65 -1.07
CA ARG A 80 3.69 13.27 0.33
C ARG A 80 2.37 13.01 1.05
N CYS A 81 2.39 12.13 2.02
CA CYS A 81 1.29 11.91 2.94
C CYS A 81 1.37 12.88 4.12
N VAL A 82 0.25 13.45 4.48
CA VAL A 82 0.08 14.35 5.61
C VAL A 82 -1.13 13.95 6.44
N ASP A 83 -1.20 14.41 7.67
CA ASP A 83 -2.42 14.30 8.48
C ASP A 83 -3.58 15.02 7.78
N ALA A 84 -4.77 14.42 7.79
CA ALA A 84 -5.93 14.90 7.04
C ALA A 84 -6.59 16.14 7.66
N VAL A 85 -6.29 16.45 8.92
CA VAL A 85 -6.86 17.56 9.68
C VAL A 85 -5.86 18.71 9.81
N THR A 86 -4.65 18.38 10.26
CA THR A 86 -3.63 19.39 10.57
C THR A 86 -2.76 19.76 9.38
N HIS A 87 -2.75 18.91 8.32
CA HIS A 87 -1.90 19.03 7.12
C HIS A 87 -0.38 19.04 7.40
N VAL A 88 0.01 18.63 8.60
CA VAL A 88 1.41 18.46 8.98
C VAL A 88 1.84 16.97 8.85
N GLN A 89 3.02 16.66 9.31
CA GLN A 89 3.54 15.29 9.28
C GLN A 89 2.63 14.33 10.06
N MET A 90 2.44 13.14 9.50
CA MET A 90 1.67 12.06 10.13
C MET A 90 2.29 11.63 11.46
N SER A 91 1.46 11.27 12.42
CA SER A 91 1.87 10.59 13.65
C SER A 91 2.29 9.14 13.37
N VAL A 92 3.06 8.56 14.28
CA VAL A 92 3.46 7.13 14.19
C VAL A 92 2.24 6.22 14.12
N ALA A 93 1.19 6.51 14.88
CA ALA A 93 -0.05 5.72 14.84
C ALA A 93 -0.73 5.76 13.46
N GLN A 94 -0.73 6.90 12.79
CA GLN A 94 -1.26 7.03 11.43
C GLN A 94 -0.41 6.27 10.42
N ILE A 95 0.92 6.30 10.55
CA ILE A 95 1.83 5.54 9.70
C ILE A 95 1.55 4.03 9.85
N ILE A 96 1.45 3.53 11.08
CA ILE A 96 1.17 2.11 11.35
C ILE A 96 -0.20 1.71 10.79
N ARG A 97 -1.25 2.51 11.00
CA ARG A 97 -2.59 2.21 10.46
C ARG A 97 -2.58 2.19 8.93
N ARG A 98 -1.89 3.13 8.31
CA ARG A 98 -1.80 3.24 6.86
C ARG A 98 -1.06 2.06 6.23
N THR A 99 0.13 1.76 6.72
CA THR A 99 0.95 0.65 6.20
C THR A 99 0.41 -0.70 6.64
N GLY A 100 -0.09 -0.80 7.87
CA GLY A 100 -0.57 -2.04 8.47
C GLY A 100 -1.78 -2.63 7.76
N LEU A 101 -2.76 -1.83 7.38
CA LEU A 101 -3.92 -2.33 6.64
C LEU A 101 -3.52 -2.99 5.32
N HIS A 102 -2.64 -2.35 4.57
CA HIS A 102 -2.16 -2.87 3.29
C HIS A 102 -1.36 -4.17 3.47
N SER A 103 -0.42 -4.16 4.42
CA SER A 103 0.39 -5.34 4.73
C SER A 103 -0.42 -6.50 5.31
N LEU A 104 -1.48 -6.21 6.07
CA LEU A 104 -2.41 -7.23 6.57
C LEU A 104 -3.12 -7.96 5.43
N LEU A 105 -3.62 -7.23 4.45
CA LEU A 105 -4.27 -7.83 3.27
C LEU A 105 -3.30 -8.72 2.49
N ILE A 106 -2.06 -8.26 2.29
CA ILE A 106 -1.01 -9.05 1.63
C ILE A 106 -0.65 -10.29 2.48
N LEU A 107 -0.56 -10.14 3.80
CA LEU A 107 -0.28 -11.26 4.72
C LEU A 107 -1.36 -12.33 4.67
N ILE A 108 -2.63 -11.94 4.63
CA ILE A 108 -3.75 -12.89 4.51
C ILE A 108 -3.66 -13.63 3.16
N ALA A 109 -3.38 -12.92 2.07
CA ALA A 109 -3.19 -13.53 0.76
C ALA A 109 -2.01 -14.51 0.74
N ALA A 110 -0.87 -14.15 1.34
CA ALA A 110 0.30 -15.04 1.47
C ALA A 110 0.00 -16.27 2.32
N SER A 111 -0.75 -16.13 3.41
CA SER A 111 -1.15 -17.25 4.27
C SER A 111 -2.10 -18.20 3.56
N TYR A 112 -2.98 -17.69 2.73
CA TYR A 112 -3.86 -18.50 1.89
C TYR A 112 -3.05 -19.32 0.86
N HIS A 113 -2.11 -18.70 0.17
CA HIS A 113 -1.19 -19.40 -0.73
C HIS A 113 -0.42 -20.52 -0.01
N TYR A 114 -0.02 -20.28 1.24
CA TYR A 114 0.61 -21.29 2.07
C TYR A 114 -0.28 -22.51 2.30
N THR A 115 -1.54 -22.31 2.68
CA THR A 115 -2.49 -23.40 2.95
C THR A 115 -2.70 -24.27 1.71
N LEU A 116 -2.74 -23.67 0.53
CA LEU A 116 -2.87 -24.38 -0.73
C LEU A 116 -1.66 -25.25 -1.07
N TYR A 117 -0.49 -24.76 -0.78
CA TYR A 117 0.74 -25.49 -1.09
C TYR A 117 0.99 -26.67 -0.14
N VAL A 118 0.71 -26.54 1.15
CA VAL A 118 0.90 -27.62 2.14
C VAL A 118 -0.09 -28.76 1.93
N ASN A 119 -1.23 -28.50 1.27
CA ASN A 119 -2.24 -29.49 0.92
C ASN A 119 -2.37 -29.63 -0.61
N PRO A 120 -1.54 -30.47 -1.26
CA PRO A 120 -1.59 -30.65 -2.71
C PRO A 120 -2.95 -31.14 -3.22
N THR A 121 -3.64 -31.97 -2.45
CA THR A 121 -5.01 -32.44 -2.74
C THR A 121 -6.03 -31.30 -2.68
N ALA A 122 -5.87 -30.33 -1.77
CA ALA A 122 -6.66 -29.12 -1.73
C ALA A 122 -6.35 -28.21 -2.93
N HIS A 123 -5.07 -28.14 -3.34
CA HIS A 123 -4.65 -27.38 -4.51
C HIS A 123 -5.29 -27.91 -5.81
N GLU A 124 -5.22 -29.23 -6.07
CA GLU A 124 -5.88 -29.85 -7.23
C GLU A 124 -7.41 -29.64 -7.20
N LYS A 125 -8.03 -29.81 -6.04
CA LYS A 125 -9.46 -29.62 -5.87
C LYS A 125 -9.87 -28.17 -6.12
N ILE A 126 -9.07 -27.20 -5.66
CA ILE A 126 -9.31 -25.78 -5.87
C ILE A 126 -9.14 -25.39 -7.33
N LEU A 127 -8.13 -25.91 -8.04
CA LEU A 127 -7.96 -25.68 -9.47
C LEU A 127 -9.09 -26.28 -10.29
N ASN A 128 -9.57 -27.48 -9.92
CA ASN A 128 -10.65 -28.17 -10.63
C ASN A 128 -12.04 -27.59 -10.34
N ASP A 129 -12.29 -27.11 -9.11
CA ASP A 129 -13.59 -26.58 -8.67
C ASP A 129 -13.78 -25.07 -8.96
N HIS A 130 -12.97 -24.46 -9.83
CA HIS A 130 -13.05 -23.04 -10.20
C HIS A 130 -12.89 -22.05 -9.01
N ASN A 131 -12.20 -22.44 -7.95
CA ASN A 131 -12.00 -21.60 -6.76
C ASN A 131 -11.03 -20.42 -6.97
N TYR A 132 -10.98 -19.85 -8.19
CA TYR A 132 -10.45 -18.49 -8.42
C TYR A 132 -11.17 -17.43 -7.56
N GLU A 133 -12.37 -17.75 -7.10
CA GLU A 133 -13.20 -16.91 -6.26
C GLU A 133 -12.45 -16.45 -5.00
N ILE A 134 -11.65 -17.31 -4.40
CA ILE A 134 -10.92 -16.99 -3.17
C ILE A 134 -9.75 -16.05 -3.44
N ALA A 135 -8.96 -16.30 -4.50
CA ALA A 135 -7.90 -15.37 -4.91
C ALA A 135 -8.50 -14.00 -5.28
N PHE A 136 -9.67 -14.00 -5.93
CA PHE A 136 -10.41 -12.80 -6.28
C PHE A 136 -10.91 -12.06 -5.02
N LEU A 137 -11.35 -12.78 -3.99
CA LEU A 137 -11.80 -12.20 -2.72
C LEU A 137 -10.71 -11.36 -2.04
N PHE A 138 -9.42 -11.72 -2.17
CA PHE A 138 -8.31 -10.95 -1.63
C PHE A 138 -7.81 -9.84 -2.57
N ALA A 139 -7.93 -10.02 -3.87
CA ALA A 139 -7.54 -9.01 -4.85
C ALA A 139 -8.54 -7.83 -4.89
N VAL A 140 -9.84 -8.11 -4.75
CA VAL A 140 -10.90 -7.10 -4.84
C VAL A 140 -10.73 -5.95 -3.84
N PRO A 141 -10.48 -6.16 -2.54
CA PRO A 141 -10.27 -5.07 -1.60
C PRO A 141 -9.08 -4.18 -1.96
N LEU A 142 -7.98 -4.76 -2.49
CA LEU A 142 -6.80 -4.01 -2.92
C LEU A 142 -7.12 -3.16 -4.16
N VAL A 143 -7.86 -3.72 -5.12
CA VAL A 143 -8.30 -2.99 -6.31
C VAL A 143 -9.27 -1.88 -5.94
N ILE A 144 -10.23 -2.15 -5.07
CA ILE A 144 -11.18 -1.13 -4.58
C ILE A 144 -10.41 -0.01 -3.88
N ASP A 145 -9.46 -0.33 -2.99
CA ASP A 145 -8.65 0.67 -2.31
C ASP A 145 -7.88 1.55 -3.28
N LEU A 146 -7.26 0.94 -4.31
CA LEU A 146 -6.52 1.66 -5.34
C LEU A 146 -7.42 2.57 -6.19
N LEU A 147 -8.62 2.12 -6.54
CA LEU A 147 -9.54 2.87 -7.40
C LEU A 147 -10.38 3.91 -6.64
N TRP A 148 -10.53 3.77 -5.32
CA TRP A 148 -11.37 4.63 -4.49
C TRP A 148 -11.15 6.13 -4.70
N PRO A 149 -9.91 6.66 -4.86
CA PRO A 149 -9.67 8.08 -5.09
C PRO A 149 -10.31 8.66 -6.36
N ILE A 150 -10.77 7.83 -7.28
CA ILE A 150 -11.44 8.30 -8.50
C ILE A 150 -12.78 8.99 -8.13
N TRP A 151 -13.50 8.40 -7.20
CA TRP A 151 -14.83 8.87 -6.76
C TRP A 151 -14.77 9.75 -5.52
N ASP A 152 -13.72 9.63 -4.71
CA ASP A 152 -13.61 10.36 -3.45
C ASP A 152 -13.33 11.84 -3.67
N LYS A 153 -14.12 12.72 -3.06
CA LYS A 153 -13.94 14.19 -3.15
C LYS A 153 -12.58 14.67 -2.65
N ARG A 154 -12.04 14.02 -1.63
CA ARG A 154 -10.71 14.31 -1.06
C ARG A 154 -9.59 13.52 -1.70
N LYS A 155 -9.90 12.72 -2.73
CA LYS A 155 -8.95 11.85 -3.42
C LYS A 155 -8.20 10.89 -2.47
N GLN A 156 -8.88 10.44 -1.42
CA GLN A 156 -8.34 9.48 -0.45
C GLN A 156 -8.61 8.05 -0.89
N THR A 157 -7.65 7.15 -0.65
CA THR A 157 -7.86 5.70 -0.67
C THR A 157 -8.59 5.26 0.61
N LEU A 158 -9.03 4.01 0.68
CA LEU A 158 -9.63 3.49 1.92
C LEU A 158 -8.62 3.46 3.06
N HIS A 159 -7.38 3.06 2.80
CA HIS A 159 -6.34 3.09 3.81
C HIS A 159 -5.94 4.52 4.23
N ASP A 160 -6.06 5.52 3.33
CA ASP A 160 -5.92 6.94 3.68
C ASP A 160 -7.00 7.37 4.67
N LYS A 161 -8.26 6.99 4.41
CA LYS A 161 -9.38 7.30 5.30
C LYS A 161 -9.23 6.62 6.66
N PHE A 162 -8.87 5.33 6.66
CA PHE A 162 -8.63 4.57 7.88
C PHE A 162 -7.52 5.18 8.75
N ALA A 163 -6.47 5.66 8.12
CA ALA A 163 -5.35 6.31 8.80
C ALA A 163 -5.57 7.81 9.06
N ASN A 164 -6.66 8.40 8.56
CA ASN A 164 -6.92 9.83 8.60
C ASN A 164 -5.77 10.65 7.98
N THR A 165 -5.37 10.29 6.75
CA THR A 165 -4.27 10.91 6.02
C THR A 165 -4.71 11.42 4.65
N LEU A 166 -3.94 12.34 4.09
CA LEU A 166 -4.12 12.88 2.73
C LEU A 166 -2.84 12.77 1.94
N LEU A 167 -2.95 12.50 0.64
CA LEU A 167 -1.82 12.62 -0.28
C LEU A 167 -1.87 13.97 -0.99
N VAL A 168 -0.83 14.77 -0.80
CA VAL A 168 -0.70 16.11 -1.38
C VAL A 168 0.53 16.18 -2.29
N ARG A 169 0.51 17.09 -3.25
CA ARG A 169 1.68 17.40 -4.07
C ARG A 169 2.61 18.34 -3.31
N THR A 170 3.90 18.08 -3.41
CA THR A 170 4.91 19.03 -2.94
C THR A 170 5.19 20.03 -4.05
N SER A 171 5.00 21.34 -3.78
CA SER A 171 5.39 22.37 -4.74
C SER A 171 6.91 22.32 -4.97
N LYS A 172 7.35 22.74 -6.16
CA LYS A 172 8.77 23.09 -6.36
C LYS A 172 9.06 24.34 -5.51
N TYR A 173 10.01 24.23 -4.60
CA TYR A 173 10.79 25.38 -4.17
C TYR A 173 12.04 25.44 -5.02
#